data_f2428d3a55eba05c21a102deb9073f9e
#
_entry.id   f2428d3a55eba05c21a102deb9073f9e
#
_cell.length_a   1.000
_cell.length_b   1.000
_cell.length_c   1.000
_cell.angle_alpha   90.00
_cell.angle_beta   90.00
_cell.angle_gamma   90.00
#
_symmetry.space_group_name_H-M   'P 1'
#
loop_
_entity.id
_entity.type
_entity.pdbx_description
1 polymer ?
#
loop_
_entity_poly.entity_id
_entity_poly.type
_entity_poly.pdbx_seq_one_letter_code
_entity_poly.pdbx_strand_id
1 'polypeptide(L)'
;QKADPDKLGTDLMGAGSGGGSYDLGIGINLSKKLKPFVTHADFIYSVPQERKIDTIKTGYGRYLNYDFGIEYFLEAGFNLMLELNGFLQADKKQSGEKTPATDVMYLNLSPGIGWSNQKIQMLLGYQRTLTGTNTDANDSVVFTCVYTF
;
A
#
# COMPACT_ATOMS: atom_id res chain seq x y z
N GLN A 1 8.06 -8.78 19.34
CA GLN A 1 8.53 -10.15 19.13
C GLN A 1 9.25 -10.16 17.78
N LYS A 2 10.55 -10.48 17.79
CA LYS A 2 11.35 -10.51 16.56
C LYS A 2 10.92 -11.74 15.76
N ALA A 3 10.46 -11.55 14.53
CA ALA A 3 10.13 -12.67 13.66
C ALA A 3 11.39 -13.51 13.43
N ASP A 4 11.26 -14.81 13.60
CA ASP A 4 12.33 -15.75 13.29
C ASP A 4 12.42 -15.91 11.76
N PRO A 5 13.49 -15.44 11.12
CA PRO A 5 13.61 -15.47 9.66
C PRO A 5 13.62 -16.91 9.10
N ASP A 6 14.03 -17.89 9.90
CA ASP A 6 14.06 -19.30 9.47
C ASP A 6 12.68 -19.96 9.49
N LYS A 7 11.72 -19.33 10.17
CA LYS A 7 10.31 -19.74 10.20
C LYS A 7 9.42 -18.98 9.22
N LEU A 8 9.96 -18.05 8.46
CA LEU A 8 9.34 -17.50 7.25
C LEU A 8 9.39 -18.59 6.15
N GLY A 9 8.90 -19.76 6.52
CA GLY A 9 8.81 -20.88 5.62
C GLY A 9 7.81 -20.60 4.51
N THR A 10 7.96 -21.37 3.50
CA THR A 10 7.19 -21.47 2.27
C THR A 10 5.66 -21.58 2.46
N ASP A 11 5.17 -21.66 3.69
CA ASP A 11 3.79 -22.04 3.95
C ASP A 11 2.83 -20.87 4.19
N LEU A 12 3.32 -19.65 4.33
CA LEU A 12 2.46 -18.54 4.72
C LEU A 12 2.80 -17.28 3.96
N MET A 13 2.24 -17.18 2.81
CA MET A 13 2.00 -15.86 2.23
C MET A 13 1.22 -15.03 3.26
N GLY A 14 1.89 -14.14 3.95
CA GLY A 14 1.30 -13.08 4.74
C GLY A 14 1.25 -13.21 6.25
N ALA A 15 1.79 -14.25 6.86
CA ALA A 15 1.80 -14.37 8.33
C ALA A 15 3.09 -13.90 9.02
N GLY A 16 4.04 -13.38 8.28
CA GLY A 16 5.25 -12.80 8.85
C GLY A 16 5.03 -11.36 9.30
N SER A 17 5.24 -11.07 10.56
CA SER A 17 5.25 -9.69 11.08
C SER A 17 6.54 -8.97 10.65
N GLY A 18 6.63 -8.59 9.39
CA GLY A 18 7.72 -7.81 8.83
C GLY A 18 8.82 -8.63 8.13
N GLY A 19 9.54 -7.98 7.25
CA GLY A 19 10.63 -8.59 6.46
C GLY A 19 11.89 -8.95 7.25
N GLY A 20 11.90 -8.80 8.58
CA GLY A 20 13.07 -9.07 9.43
C GLY A 20 14.23 -8.08 9.26
N SER A 21 14.03 -7.00 8.50
CA SER A 21 14.96 -5.87 8.34
C SER A 21 14.38 -4.61 9.00
N TYR A 22 15.25 -3.64 9.27
CA TYR A 22 14.81 -2.28 9.59
C TYR A 22 14.68 -1.51 8.28
N ASP A 23 13.56 -0.80 8.11
CA ASP A 23 13.35 0.06 6.96
C ASP A 23 13.36 1.52 7.41
N LEU A 24 14.10 2.34 6.71
CA LEU A 24 14.07 3.79 6.89
C LEU A 24 13.20 4.39 5.79
N GLY A 25 12.20 5.16 6.18
CA GLY A 25 11.31 5.82 5.23
C GLY A 25 11.07 7.28 5.57
N ILE A 26 10.78 8.05 4.53
CA ILE A 26 10.30 9.41 4.63
C ILE A 26 9.03 9.54 3.80
N GLY A 27 8.04 10.24 4.33
CA GLY A 27 6.76 10.43 3.65
C GLY A 27 6.28 11.87 3.68
N ILE A 28 5.46 12.21 2.71
CA ILE A 28 4.75 13.49 2.60
C ILE A 28 3.28 13.15 2.38
N ASN A 29 2.42 13.74 3.22
CA ASN A 29 0.97 13.70 3.06
C ASN A 29 0.48 15.12 2.75
N LEU A 30 -0.31 15.25 1.70
CA LEU A 30 -0.90 16.49 1.26
C LEU A 30 -2.41 16.33 1.16
N SER A 31 -3.18 17.26 1.71
CA SER A 31 -4.63 17.26 1.60
C SER A 31 -5.14 18.66 1.37
N LYS A 32 -6.11 18.81 0.46
CA LYS A 32 -6.70 20.10 0.13
C LYS A 32 -8.22 20.00 -0.05
N LYS A 33 -8.94 20.88 0.67
CA LYS A 33 -10.39 21.03 0.51
C LYS A 33 -10.68 22.08 -0.57
N LEU A 34 -11.36 21.64 -1.62
CA LEU A 34 -11.79 22.47 -2.77
C LEU A 34 -13.29 22.21 -2.99
N LYS A 35 -14.15 22.71 -2.05
CA LYS A 35 -15.60 22.42 -2.08
C LYS A 35 -16.19 22.41 -3.50
N PRO A 36 -16.91 21.37 -3.91
CA PRO A 36 -17.35 20.20 -3.12
C PRO A 36 -16.36 19.02 -3.07
N PHE A 37 -15.11 19.22 -3.49
CA PHE A 37 -14.07 18.20 -3.54
C PHE A 37 -13.11 18.29 -2.36
N VAL A 38 -12.56 17.13 -2.00
CA VAL A 38 -11.34 17.01 -1.19
C VAL A 38 -10.35 16.15 -1.97
N THR A 39 -9.10 16.59 -2.03
CA THR A 39 -8.03 15.84 -2.71
C THR A 39 -6.95 15.46 -1.71
N HIS A 40 -6.37 14.30 -1.89
CA HIS A 40 -5.28 13.74 -1.09
C HIS A 40 -4.15 13.31 -1.99
N ALA A 41 -2.93 13.43 -1.51
CA ALA A 41 -1.75 12.86 -2.16
C ALA A 41 -0.76 12.42 -1.08
N ASP A 42 -0.32 11.17 -1.15
CA ASP A 42 0.63 10.57 -0.24
C ASP A 42 1.81 10.01 -1.01
N PHE A 43 3.01 10.23 -0.47
CA PHE A 43 4.24 9.68 -1.01
C PHE A 43 5.07 9.16 0.15
N ILE A 44 5.48 7.90 0.09
CA ILE A 44 6.36 7.28 1.09
C ILE A 44 7.52 6.61 0.37
N TYR A 45 8.71 7.16 0.54
CA TYR A 45 9.93 6.55 0.03
C TYR A 45 10.64 5.81 1.15
N SER A 46 11.00 4.55 0.92
CA SER A 46 11.61 3.67 1.91
C SER A 46 12.87 3.00 1.38
N VAL A 47 13.85 2.88 2.26
CA VAL A 47 15.13 2.21 2.01
C VAL A 47 15.27 1.06 3.02
N PRO A 48 14.95 -0.18 2.61
CA PRO A 48 15.16 -1.35 3.43
C PRO A 48 16.65 -1.57 3.70
N GLN A 49 16.98 -1.92 4.94
CA GLN A 49 18.35 -2.30 5.30
C GLN A 49 18.61 -3.74 4.87
N GLU A 50 19.84 -4.00 4.43
CA GLU A 50 20.27 -5.35 4.14
C GLU A 50 20.25 -6.20 5.41
N ARG A 51 19.79 -7.43 5.29
CA ARG A 51 19.83 -8.42 6.36
C ARG A 51 20.63 -9.65 5.94
N LYS A 52 21.19 -10.34 6.92
CA LYS A 52 21.84 -11.62 6.72
C LYS A 52 20.86 -12.73 7.07
N ILE A 53 20.57 -13.60 6.10
CA ILE A 53 19.81 -14.83 6.29
C ILE A 53 20.82 -15.93 6.09
N ASP A 54 21.10 -16.69 7.15
CA ASP A 54 22.22 -17.66 7.21
C ASP A 54 23.55 -16.99 6.85
N THR A 55 24.12 -17.35 5.71
CA THR A 55 25.38 -16.81 5.19
C THR A 55 25.19 -15.74 4.12
N ILE A 56 23.97 -15.57 3.62
CA ILE A 56 23.68 -14.71 2.47
C ILE A 56 23.15 -13.35 2.94
N LYS A 57 23.80 -12.28 2.49
CA LYS A 57 23.24 -10.92 2.64
C LYS A 57 22.15 -10.71 1.60
N THR A 58 20.94 -10.43 2.07
CA THR A 58 19.79 -10.11 1.23
C THR A 58 19.29 -8.71 1.55
N GLY A 59 19.17 -7.87 0.53
CA GLY A 59 18.58 -6.55 0.60
C GLY A 59 17.38 -6.45 -0.33
N TYR A 60 16.25 -6.00 0.19
CA TYR A 60 15.13 -5.62 -0.67
C TYR A 60 15.44 -4.29 -1.36
N GLY A 61 14.96 -4.11 -2.58
CA GLY A 61 15.10 -2.85 -3.29
C GLY A 61 14.38 -1.72 -2.55
N ARG A 62 14.92 -0.51 -2.65
CA ARG A 62 14.21 0.68 -2.18
C ARG A 62 12.88 0.79 -2.90
N TYR A 63 11.87 1.33 -2.21
CA TYR A 63 10.53 1.41 -2.77
C TYR A 63 9.88 2.77 -2.53
N LEU A 64 8.96 3.09 -3.41
CA LEU A 64 8.08 4.25 -3.36
C LEU A 64 6.63 3.76 -3.36
N ASN A 65 5.88 4.11 -2.31
CA ASN A 65 4.42 4.09 -2.32
C ASN A 65 3.93 5.49 -2.71
N TYR A 66 2.93 5.56 -3.55
CA TYR A 66 2.25 6.81 -3.86
C TYR A 66 0.75 6.58 -3.97
N ASP A 67 0.00 7.58 -3.52
CA ASP A 67 -1.44 7.56 -3.49
C ASP A 67 -1.99 8.93 -3.90
N PHE A 68 -3.06 8.92 -4.68
CA PHE A 68 -3.80 10.11 -5.08
C PHE A 68 -5.29 9.82 -4.95
N GLY A 69 -5.97 10.57 -4.09
CA GLY A 69 -7.40 10.44 -3.86
C GLY A 69 -8.15 11.72 -4.18
N ILE A 70 -9.36 11.57 -4.68
CA ILE A 70 -10.34 12.65 -4.79
C ILE A 70 -11.68 12.16 -4.23
N GLU A 71 -12.26 12.97 -3.36
CA GLU A 71 -13.60 12.77 -2.84
C GLU A 71 -14.52 13.88 -3.32
N TYR A 72 -15.73 13.52 -3.71
CA TYR A 72 -16.81 14.46 -4.06
C TYR A 72 -17.96 14.28 -3.07
N PHE A 73 -18.23 15.33 -2.29
CA PHE A 73 -19.30 15.30 -1.28
C PHE A 73 -20.64 15.65 -1.90
N LEU A 74 -21.58 14.71 -1.77
CA LEU A 74 -22.97 14.85 -2.14
C LEU A 74 -23.81 15.29 -0.93
N GLU A 75 -25.05 15.60 -1.18
CA GLU A 75 -26.04 15.85 -0.12
C GLU A 75 -26.38 14.57 0.66
N ALA A 76 -27.04 14.72 1.80
CA ALA A 76 -27.49 13.62 2.66
C ALA A 76 -26.37 12.69 3.18
N GLY A 77 -25.12 13.20 3.25
CA GLY A 77 -24.00 12.48 3.84
C GLY A 77 -23.31 11.49 2.90
N PHE A 78 -23.67 11.45 1.62
CA PHE A 78 -22.97 10.62 0.64
C PHE A 78 -21.70 11.29 0.12
N ASN A 79 -20.72 10.47 -0.25
CA ASN A 79 -19.54 10.88 -1.00
C ASN A 79 -19.18 9.83 -2.05
N LEU A 80 -18.64 10.30 -3.16
CA LEU A 80 -17.98 9.47 -4.16
C LEU A 80 -16.48 9.61 -4.02
N MET A 81 -15.75 8.52 -4.16
CA MET A 81 -14.31 8.48 -4.01
C MET A 81 -13.68 7.83 -5.23
N LEU A 82 -12.54 8.33 -5.63
CA LEU A 82 -11.69 7.72 -6.63
C LEU A 82 -10.26 7.85 -6.14
N GLU A 83 -9.58 6.70 -6.06
CA GLU A 83 -8.21 6.61 -5.59
C GLU A 83 -7.34 5.88 -6.61
N LEU A 84 -6.14 6.38 -6.78
CA LEU A 84 -5.08 5.81 -7.58
C LEU A 84 -3.91 5.53 -6.63
N ASN A 85 -3.61 4.27 -6.37
CA ASN A 85 -2.45 3.90 -5.56
C ASN A 85 -1.47 3.07 -6.34
N GLY A 86 -0.19 3.31 -6.09
CA GLY A 86 0.86 2.62 -6.78
C GLY A 86 2.07 2.33 -5.91
N PHE A 87 2.82 1.36 -6.35
CA PHE A 87 4.02 0.86 -5.71
C PHE A 87 5.11 0.64 -6.75
N LEU A 88 6.30 1.11 -6.44
CA LEU A 88 7.50 0.92 -7.24
C LEU A 88 8.60 0.40 -6.33
N GLN A 89 9.14 -0.78 -6.60
CA GLN A 89 10.27 -1.35 -5.87
C GLN A 89 11.38 -1.72 -6.85
N ALA A 90 12.58 -1.28 -6.55
CA ALA A 90 13.77 -1.67 -7.32
C ALA A 90 14.14 -3.14 -7.07
N ASP A 91 14.98 -3.69 -7.94
CA ASP A 91 15.51 -5.05 -7.79
C ASP A 91 16.09 -5.33 -6.41
N LYS A 92 15.88 -6.54 -5.95
CA LYS A 92 16.54 -7.10 -4.76
C LYS A 92 18.05 -7.19 -5.00
N LYS A 93 18.79 -7.21 -3.91
CA LYS A 93 20.23 -7.48 -3.90
C LYS A 93 20.52 -8.74 -3.11
N GLN A 94 21.42 -9.56 -3.61
CA GLN A 94 21.92 -10.74 -2.92
C GLN A 94 23.44 -10.70 -2.93
N SER A 95 24.05 -10.74 -1.76
CA SER A 95 25.50 -10.58 -1.58
C SER A 95 26.11 -9.32 -2.22
N GLY A 96 25.32 -8.25 -2.28
CA GLY A 96 25.72 -6.96 -2.89
C GLY A 96 25.41 -6.82 -4.38
N GLU A 97 25.10 -7.92 -5.08
CA GLU A 97 24.74 -7.92 -6.49
C GLU A 97 23.23 -7.81 -6.69
N LYS A 98 22.80 -7.10 -7.74
CA LYS A 98 21.39 -7.04 -8.11
C LYS A 98 20.91 -8.38 -8.64
N THR A 99 19.76 -8.81 -8.19
CA THR A 99 19.04 -9.96 -8.75
C THR A 99 18.08 -9.44 -9.81
N PRO A 100 18.36 -9.65 -11.11
CA PRO A 100 17.53 -9.11 -12.18
C PRO A 100 16.09 -9.62 -12.14
N ALA A 101 15.16 -8.80 -12.65
CA ALA A 101 13.73 -9.13 -12.76
C ALA A 101 13.06 -9.45 -11.39
N THR A 102 13.53 -8.80 -10.32
CA THR A 102 12.91 -8.87 -8.99
C THR A 102 12.29 -7.54 -8.56
N ASP A 103 12.33 -6.54 -9.44
CA ASP A 103 11.59 -5.29 -9.28
C ASP A 103 10.09 -5.57 -9.24
N VAL A 104 9.36 -4.77 -8.47
CA VAL A 104 7.91 -4.87 -8.37
C VAL A 104 7.31 -3.50 -8.69
N MET A 105 6.30 -3.51 -9.54
CA MET A 105 5.52 -2.32 -9.84
C MET A 105 4.06 -2.69 -9.93
N TYR A 106 3.19 -1.84 -9.40
CA TYR A 106 1.76 -1.90 -9.71
C TYR A 106 1.11 -0.53 -9.59
N LEU A 107 -0.02 -0.40 -10.29
CA LEU A 107 -0.93 0.73 -10.21
C LEU A 107 -2.34 0.19 -10.09
N ASN A 108 -3.04 0.60 -9.04
CA ASN A 108 -4.42 0.25 -8.77
C ASN A 108 -5.34 1.46 -8.90
N LEU A 109 -6.56 1.21 -9.33
CA LEU A 109 -7.66 2.17 -9.32
C LEU A 109 -8.75 1.68 -8.37
N SER A 110 -9.20 2.56 -7.49
CA SER A 110 -10.18 2.23 -6.45
C SER A 110 -11.33 3.24 -6.44
N PRO A 111 -12.39 3.04 -7.25
CA PRO A 111 -13.64 3.76 -7.07
C PRO A 111 -14.36 3.30 -5.81
N GLY A 112 -15.03 4.24 -5.14
CA GLY A 112 -15.78 3.97 -3.92
C GLY A 112 -16.96 4.91 -3.74
N ILE A 113 -17.90 4.47 -2.91
CA ILE A 113 -19.01 5.27 -2.40
C ILE A 113 -19.04 5.18 -0.89
N GLY A 114 -19.13 6.32 -0.24
CA GLY A 114 -19.28 6.43 1.19
C GLY A 114 -20.62 7.04 1.58
N TRP A 115 -21.03 6.74 2.79
CA TRP A 115 -22.13 7.42 3.46
C TRP A 115 -21.80 7.59 4.93
N SER A 116 -22.09 8.78 5.46
CA SER A 116 -21.85 9.08 6.87
C SER A 116 -22.93 9.94 7.48
N ASN A 117 -23.17 9.70 8.75
CA ASN A 117 -23.94 10.56 9.63
C ASN A 117 -23.14 10.79 10.93
N GLN A 118 -23.77 11.35 11.97
CA GLN A 118 -23.11 11.65 13.23
C GLN A 118 -22.53 10.41 13.97
N LYS A 119 -23.05 9.22 13.70
CA LYS A 119 -22.71 7.99 14.43
C LYS A 119 -22.13 6.88 13.55
N ILE A 120 -22.50 6.85 12.28
CA ILE A 120 -22.17 5.74 11.38
C ILE A 120 -21.45 6.28 10.16
N GLN A 121 -20.37 5.61 9.79
CA GLN A 121 -19.69 5.77 8.51
C GLN A 121 -19.66 4.42 7.80
N MET A 122 -20.04 4.40 6.55
CA MET A 122 -19.98 3.22 5.69
C MET A 122 -19.22 3.57 4.42
N LEU A 123 -18.38 2.66 3.97
CA LEU A 123 -17.64 2.76 2.73
C LEU A 123 -17.76 1.43 1.98
N LEU A 124 -18.08 1.50 0.72
CA LEU A 124 -17.99 0.40 -0.23
C LEU A 124 -17.03 0.82 -1.35
N GLY A 125 -15.95 0.09 -1.51
CA GLY A 125 -14.93 0.32 -2.52
C GLY A 125 -14.70 -0.93 -3.37
N TYR A 126 -14.27 -0.71 -4.60
CA TYR A 126 -13.78 -1.73 -5.50
C TYR A 126 -12.39 -1.34 -5.96
N GLN A 127 -11.44 -2.22 -5.84
CA GLN A 127 -10.06 -1.99 -6.28
C GLN A 127 -9.72 -2.93 -7.43
N ARG A 128 -9.06 -2.39 -8.44
CA ARG A 128 -8.56 -3.13 -9.59
C ARG A 128 -7.13 -2.75 -9.91
N THR A 129 -6.29 -3.75 -10.14
CA THR A 129 -4.95 -3.55 -10.69
C THR A 129 -5.03 -3.19 -12.17
N LEU A 130 -4.59 -1.99 -12.53
CA LEU A 130 -4.57 -1.51 -13.93
C LEU A 130 -3.35 -2.04 -14.68
N THR A 131 -2.20 -2.07 -14.01
CA THR A 131 -0.94 -2.56 -14.57
C THR A 131 -0.01 -3.02 -13.45
N GLY A 132 0.90 -3.93 -13.77
CA GLY A 132 1.87 -4.42 -12.81
C GLY A 132 2.98 -5.23 -13.47
N THR A 133 4.13 -5.27 -12.79
CA THR A 133 5.29 -6.12 -13.12
C THR A 133 5.65 -6.90 -11.87
N ASN A 134 5.85 -8.20 -11.99
CA ASN A 134 6.16 -9.14 -10.90
C ASN A 134 5.16 -9.03 -9.72
N THR A 135 3.90 -8.82 -10.04
CA THR A 135 2.78 -8.75 -9.11
C THR A 135 1.55 -9.40 -9.72
N ASP A 136 0.69 -9.93 -8.88
CA ASP A 136 -0.58 -10.50 -9.33
C ASP A 136 -1.58 -9.38 -9.65
N ALA A 137 -2.33 -9.54 -10.72
CA ALA A 137 -3.51 -8.73 -10.97
C ALA A 137 -4.58 -9.09 -9.94
N ASN A 138 -5.06 -8.10 -9.20
CA ASN A 138 -6.03 -8.32 -8.14
C ASN A 138 -7.27 -7.42 -8.34
N ASP A 139 -8.42 -8.04 -8.20
CA ASP A 139 -9.71 -7.36 -8.08
C ASP A 139 -10.25 -7.63 -6.67
N SER A 140 -10.57 -6.58 -5.93
CA SER A 140 -11.08 -6.72 -4.57
C SER A 140 -12.23 -5.77 -4.29
N VAL A 141 -13.13 -6.20 -3.40
CA VAL A 141 -14.20 -5.37 -2.85
C VAL A 141 -13.94 -5.17 -1.38
N VAL A 142 -14.00 -3.92 -0.94
CA VAL A 142 -13.80 -3.54 0.45
C VAL A 142 -15.09 -2.92 0.98
N PHE A 143 -15.55 -3.42 2.11
CA PHE A 143 -16.63 -2.81 2.86
C PHE A 143 -16.13 -2.45 4.26
N THR A 144 -16.33 -1.20 4.65
CA THR A 144 -16.00 -0.71 5.99
C THR A 144 -17.23 -0.10 6.63
N CYS A 145 -17.44 -0.42 7.89
CA CYS A 145 -18.48 0.20 8.72
C CYS A 145 -17.86 0.61 10.05
N VAL A 146 -17.99 1.87 10.40
CA VAL A 146 -17.51 2.44 11.67
C VAL A 146 -18.69 3.01 12.43
N TYR A 147 -18.81 2.66 13.71
CA TYR A 147 -19.80 3.20 14.63
C TYR A 147 -19.11 3.98 15.76
N THR A 148 -19.56 5.20 15.99
CA THR A 148 -19.06 6.06 17.08
C THR A 148 -20.09 6.11 18.21
N PHE A 149 -19.66 5.76 19.41
CA PHE A 149 -20.50 5.72 20.63
C PHE A 149 -20.68 7.11 21.23
#